data_b2f280834698d945ab79c903d0ba8bf6
#
_entry.id   b2f280834698d945ab79c903d0ba8bf6
#
_cell.length_a   1.000
_cell.length_b   1.000
_cell.length_c   1.000
_cell.angle_alpha   90.00
_cell.angle_beta   90.00
_cell.angle_gamma   90.00
#
_symmetry.space_group_name_H-M   'P 1'
#
loop_
_entity.id
_entity.type
_entity.pdbx_description
1 polymer ?
#
loop_
_entity_poly.entity_id
_entity_poly.type
_entity_poly.pdbx_seq_one_letter_code
_entity_poly.pdbx_strand_id
1 'polypeptide(L)'
;MNFMRIIYDPGKDILQIALNTREVVETAQISPDLVLDYDDDGLVIGLELRRASNRIDNPMGVAFAIGQANLDKPQPYSAKDKA
;
A
#
# COMPACT_ATOMS: atom_id res chain seq x y z
N MET A 1 -9.44 16.41 -10.82
CA MET A 1 -9.61 14.95 -10.83
C MET A 1 -8.75 14.32 -9.75
N ASN A 2 -9.29 13.33 -9.07
CA ASN A 2 -8.60 12.72 -7.95
C ASN A 2 -8.02 11.38 -8.36
N PHE A 3 -6.80 11.12 -7.91
CA PHE A 3 -6.13 9.88 -8.24
C PHE A 3 -5.64 9.22 -6.97
N MET A 4 -5.53 7.92 -7.01
CA MET A 4 -4.72 7.23 -6.03
C MET A 4 -3.27 7.66 -6.24
N ARG A 5 -2.53 7.85 -5.15
CA ARG A 5 -1.16 8.31 -5.25
C ARG A 5 -0.23 7.36 -4.53
N ILE A 6 0.90 7.12 -5.16
CA ILE A 6 1.95 6.30 -4.58
C ILE A 6 3.21 7.15 -4.59
N ILE A 7 3.79 7.36 -3.42
CA ILE A 7 4.98 8.20 -3.29
C ILE A 7 6.02 7.43 -2.51
N TYR A 8 7.20 7.31 -3.07
CA TYR A 8 8.33 6.74 -2.35
C TYR A 8 9.33 7.82 -2.07
N ASP A 9 9.72 7.95 -0.81
CA ASP A 9 10.73 8.91 -0.39
C ASP A 9 12.01 8.14 -0.09
N PRO A 10 13.00 8.17 -1.00
CA PRO A 10 14.21 7.40 -0.78
C PRO A 10 15.06 7.91 0.37
N GLY A 11 14.95 9.18 0.69
CA GLY A 11 15.72 9.71 1.81
C GLY A 11 15.27 9.18 3.14
N LYS A 12 13.98 8.92 3.29
CA LYS A 12 13.43 8.37 4.51
C LYS A 12 13.12 6.89 4.38
N ASP A 13 13.21 6.35 3.18
CA ASP A 13 12.87 4.95 2.88
C ASP A 13 11.43 4.67 3.29
N ILE A 14 10.53 5.55 2.90
CA ILE A 14 9.11 5.44 3.23
C ILE A 14 8.30 5.43 1.96
N LEU A 15 7.40 4.46 1.85
CA LEU A 15 6.44 4.40 0.78
C LEU A 15 5.08 4.81 1.33
N GLN A 16 4.43 5.75 0.67
CA GLN A 16 3.09 6.19 1.06
C GLN A 16 2.12 5.91 -0.06
N ILE A 17 0.97 5.39 0.27
CA ILE A 17 -0.10 5.17 -0.70
C ILE A 17 -1.34 5.88 -0.17
N ALA A 18 -1.91 6.76 -0.99
CA ALA A 18 -3.17 7.43 -0.67
C ALA A 18 -4.22 6.89 -1.63
N LEU A 19 -5.22 6.22 -1.10
CA LEU A 19 -6.23 5.59 -1.93
C LEU A 19 -7.22 6.59 -2.50
N ASN A 20 -7.46 7.67 -1.78
CA ASN A 20 -8.37 8.72 -2.22
C ASN A 20 -7.95 10.01 -1.55
N THR A 21 -8.79 11.05 -1.66
CA THR A 21 -8.44 12.37 -1.15
C THR A 21 -9.25 12.75 0.08
N ARG A 22 -9.87 11.77 0.75
CA ARG A 22 -10.63 12.08 1.94
C ARG A 22 -9.69 12.48 3.05
N GLU A 23 -10.24 13.15 4.03
CA GLU A 23 -9.44 13.63 5.15
C GLU A 23 -9.09 12.49 6.08
N VAL A 24 -7.84 12.44 6.50
CA VAL A 24 -7.39 11.47 7.48
C VAL A 24 -7.82 11.97 8.86
N VAL A 25 -8.65 11.21 9.54
CA VAL A 25 -9.09 11.60 10.87
C VAL A 25 -8.46 10.74 11.95
N GLU A 26 -7.89 9.62 11.58
CA GLU A 26 -7.24 8.77 12.56
C GLU A 26 -6.13 7.98 11.89
N THR A 27 -5.07 7.72 12.63
CA THR A 27 -3.92 6.98 12.15
C THR A 27 -3.58 5.93 13.18
N ALA A 28 -3.30 4.72 12.72
CA ALA A 28 -2.95 3.63 13.62
C ALA A 28 -1.68 2.95 13.14
N GLN A 29 -0.75 2.75 14.05
CA GLN A 29 0.45 1.97 13.74
C GLN A 29 0.13 0.51 13.97
N ILE A 30 0.08 -0.25 12.88
CA ILE A 30 -0.32 -1.65 12.92
C ILE A 30 0.86 -2.53 13.28
N SER A 31 2.04 -2.17 12.83
CA SER A 31 3.27 -2.89 13.12
C SER A 31 4.40 -1.88 13.11
N PRO A 32 5.61 -2.28 13.46
CA PRO A 32 6.71 -1.30 13.50
C PRO A 32 6.91 -0.54 12.20
N ASP A 33 6.60 -1.16 11.07
CA ASP A 33 6.85 -0.52 9.79
C ASP A 33 5.59 -0.09 9.06
N LEU A 34 4.39 -0.38 9.58
CA LEU A 34 3.16 -0.14 8.84
C LEU A 34 2.21 0.73 9.63
N VAL A 35 1.80 1.83 9.02
CA VAL A 35 0.84 2.76 9.58
C VAL A 35 -0.33 2.87 8.62
N LEU A 36 -1.54 2.83 9.13
CA LEU A 36 -2.74 2.99 8.32
C LEU A 36 -3.44 4.28 8.67
N ASP A 37 -4.03 4.91 7.66
CA ASP A 37 -4.80 6.14 7.82
C ASP A 37 -6.27 5.83 7.57
N TYR A 38 -7.13 6.40 8.40
CA TYR A 38 -8.57 6.15 8.33
C TYR A 38 -9.34 7.44 8.15
N ASP A 39 -10.48 7.35 7.48
CA ASP A 39 -11.38 8.49 7.36
C ASP A 39 -12.40 8.47 8.50
N ASP A 40 -13.37 9.39 8.45
CA ASP A 40 -14.35 9.52 9.52
C ASP A 40 -15.37 8.38 9.53
N ASP A 41 -15.40 7.56 8.51
CA ASP A 41 -16.22 6.35 8.50
C ASP A 41 -15.45 5.15 9.01
N GLY A 42 -14.19 5.33 9.41
CA GLY A 42 -13.38 4.23 9.90
C GLY A 42 -12.81 3.36 8.80
N LEU A 43 -12.79 3.84 7.57
CA LEU A 43 -12.28 3.06 6.45
C LEU A 43 -10.84 3.47 6.15
N VAL A 44 -10.04 2.50 5.74
CA VAL A 44 -8.65 2.77 5.41
C VAL A 44 -8.58 3.55 4.12
N ILE A 45 -7.92 4.70 4.14
CA ILE A 45 -7.75 5.53 2.97
C ILE A 45 -6.29 5.75 2.61
N GLY A 46 -5.38 5.21 3.38
CA GLY A 46 -3.98 5.33 3.05
C GLY A 46 -3.13 4.45 3.91
N LEU A 47 -1.87 4.32 3.52
CA LEU A 47 -0.92 3.59 4.32
C LEU A 47 0.47 4.17 4.14
N GLU A 48 1.30 3.92 5.14
CA GLU A 48 2.70 4.30 5.10
C GLU A 48 3.51 3.10 5.49
N LEU A 49 4.42 2.70 4.61
CA LEU A 49 5.32 1.57 4.86
C LEU A 49 6.71 2.14 5.11
N ARG A 50 7.23 1.95 6.30
CA ARG A 50 8.55 2.42 6.68
C ARG A 50 9.56 1.34 6.43
N ARG A 51 10.81 1.73 6.23
CA ARG A 51 11.87 0.82 5.83
C ARG A 51 11.43 0.01 4.63
N ALA A 52 10.89 0.74 3.66
CA ALA A 52 10.23 0.11 2.52
C ALA A 52 11.19 -0.76 1.72
N SER A 53 12.46 -0.39 1.65
CA SER A 53 13.42 -1.17 0.88
C SER A 53 13.65 -2.55 1.46
N ASN A 54 13.29 -2.78 2.72
CA ASN A 54 13.40 -4.11 3.30
C ASN A 54 12.23 -5.01 2.92
N ARG A 55 11.18 -4.43 2.35
CA ARG A 55 9.97 -5.19 2.04
C ARG A 55 9.65 -5.23 0.58
N ILE A 56 10.15 -4.27 -0.19
CA ILE A 56 9.83 -4.12 -1.58
C ILE A 56 11.07 -4.44 -2.38
N ASP A 57 10.92 -5.28 -3.40
CA ASP A 57 12.07 -5.69 -4.21
C ASP A 57 12.72 -4.51 -4.88
N ASN A 58 11.92 -3.60 -5.41
CA ASN A 58 12.45 -2.43 -6.08
C ASN A 58 11.54 -1.25 -5.80
N PRO A 59 11.83 -0.48 -4.75
CA PRO A 59 10.94 0.62 -4.39
C PRO A 59 10.96 1.77 -5.40
N MET A 60 11.88 1.74 -6.35
CA MET A 60 11.95 2.78 -7.35
C MET A 60 11.06 2.48 -8.56
N GLY A 61 10.37 1.37 -8.56
CA GLY A 61 9.51 1.03 -9.67
C GLY A 61 8.25 0.34 -9.22
N VAL A 62 7.17 0.53 -9.96
CA VAL A 62 5.91 -0.13 -9.67
C VAL A 62 5.27 -0.49 -11.00
N ALA A 63 4.62 -1.64 -11.03
CA ALA A 63 3.85 -2.04 -12.18
C ALA A 63 2.39 -1.99 -11.80
N PHE A 64 1.61 -1.27 -12.58
CA PHE A 64 0.18 -1.16 -12.35
C PHE A 64 -0.51 -1.64 -13.60
N ALA A 65 -1.41 -2.59 -13.47
CA ALA A 65 -2.10 -3.14 -14.60
C ALA A 65 -3.59 -3.18 -14.35
N ILE A 66 -4.34 -2.92 -15.41
CA ILE A 66 -5.78 -3.07 -15.39
C ILE A 66 -6.07 -4.24 -16.29
N GLY A 67 -6.77 -5.22 -15.78
CA GLY A 67 -7.04 -6.37 -16.62
C GLY A 67 -7.54 -7.51 -15.81
N GLN A 68 -7.24 -8.72 -16.30
CA GLN A 68 -7.74 -9.88 -15.65
C GLN A 68 -6.86 -10.30 -14.53
N ALA A 69 -7.45 -10.92 -13.56
CA ALA A 69 -6.71 -11.26 -12.39
C ALA A 69 -5.65 -12.30 -12.65
N ASN A 70 -5.77 -13.06 -13.72
CA ASN A 70 -4.81 -14.11 -13.92
C ASN A 70 -3.68 -13.71 -14.82
N LEU A 71 -3.39 -12.46 -14.96
CA LEU A 71 -2.34 -12.01 -15.78
C LEU A 71 -1.13 -12.74 -15.42
N ASP A 72 -0.75 -13.60 -16.06
CA ASP A 72 0.46 -14.29 -15.96
C ASP A 72 1.04 -14.30 -14.59
N LYS A 73 0.33 -14.45 -13.61
CA LYS A 73 0.87 -14.45 -12.43
C LYS A 73 0.43 -15.47 -11.56
N PRO A 74 1.15 -15.88 -10.66
CA PRO A 74 0.76 -16.87 -9.72
C PRO A 74 -0.40 -16.37 -8.97
N GLN A 75 -1.21 -17.26 -8.54
CA GLN A 75 -2.32 -16.89 -7.80
C GLN A 75 -1.94 -16.39 -6.49
N PRO A 76 -2.59 -15.53 -5.99
CA PRO A 76 -2.31 -14.90 -4.82
C PRO A 76 -2.35 -15.84 -3.76
N TYR A 77 -2.66 -16.59 -3.45
CA TYR A 77 -2.53 -17.16 -2.38
C TYR A 77 -3.40 -18.09 -2.03
N SER A 78 -2.95 -18.77 -1.71
CA SER A 78 -3.64 -19.62 -1.65
C SER A 78 -3.46 -20.21 -0.53
N ALA A 79 -3.17 -19.88 -0.02
CA ALA A 79 -3.02 -20.32 0.93
C ALA A 79 -3.67 -21.01 1.64
N LYS A 80 -4.01 -20.90 1.67
CA LYS A 80 -4.43 -21.36 2.25
C LYS A 80 -4.46 -22.37 1.97
N ASP A 81 -4.27 -22.45 1.30
CA ASP A 81 -4.19 -23.38 0.81
C ASP A 81 -3.23 -23.88 1.33
N LYS A 82 -2.85 -23.71 1.80
CA LYS A 82 -2.16 -23.99 2.31
C LYS A 82 -2.32 -24.00 3.20
N ALA A 83 -2.62 -24.15 3.29
CA ALA A 83 -2.69 -24.07 3.96
C ALA A 83 -2.32 -24.50 4.23
#